data_67b9055b14d9ec39892ff031d714e9ed
#
_entry.id   67b9055b14d9ec39892ff031d714e9ed
#
_cell.length_a   1.000
_cell.length_b   1.000
_cell.length_c   1.000
_cell.angle_alpha   90.00
_cell.angle_beta   90.00
_cell.angle_gamma   90.00
#
_symmetry.space_group_name_H-M   'P 1'
#
loop_
_entity.id
_entity.type
_entity.pdbx_description
1 polymer ?
#
loop_
_entity_poly.entity_id
_entity_poly.type
_entity_poly.pdbx_seq_one_letter_code
_entity_poly.pdbx_strand_id
1 'polypeptide(L)'
;MAKPPAKLISALIFLPFLIGLIGYLAVRETATKRPEELAVTTAGYLEMCISCHTEEKLDTAHDGKLIGCSPCHLGNVMTVDKEKAHRGMVLNPGDLRVVERTCGIEGCHPADPHKVKNSLMATNRGILATLLYYWGEADSQNGDYSVEQLLASGETSLALDYFRKLCATCHLWKKKYEPADAPVFFQEKGGGCSACHFALPDGASLSTTLSFATTDYVPDKDKKKPHPQIIKKIHEDNCIRCHNRSGRIGLSYVGVFEAEGYGTPYEQGGLSSKQLPGDRFYLEVAEDVHHQKGMSCIDCHTRDEIMGDGTSYAHYEEQLEISCEMCHSPQPGTTRKNKPVNNIIKKDDRYILVGKNDGKERPLNLPKPDACAYPGHKRMTCESCHSTWVPQCYGCHVKRDARETHLDKLTLEETEGWWEEGRSYIRYEKPMLAVWGEEIVIVTPGCQDVVTLVDKEGKVSGGFNRFTMASINPHTTQTKGRTCEECHASPKTVGLGEGTVSKEDGQWRFAPVDQGIDTVEGRTVGLDTYVTMDGEALQHGSRPEVRPFNGEELKRILRIGLCLQCHKDIRDPAYRDYDPKRPCPKYQEP
;
A
#
# COMPACT_ATOMS: atom_id res chain seq x y z
N MET A 1 3.38 -41.68 -79.27
CA MET A 1 3.90 -40.97 -78.11
C MET A 1 4.77 -39.80 -78.58
N ALA A 2 4.29 -38.57 -78.47
CA ALA A 2 5.03 -37.36 -78.87
C ALA A 2 6.13 -37.04 -77.84
N LYS A 3 7.39 -36.87 -78.32
CA LYS A 3 8.46 -36.37 -77.45
C LYS A 3 8.19 -34.99 -76.98
N PRO A 4 8.30 -34.66 -75.66
CA PRO A 4 8.14 -33.34 -75.16
C PRO A 4 9.16 -32.39 -75.81
N PRO A 5 8.78 -31.11 -76.03
CA PRO A 5 9.68 -30.15 -76.68
C PRO A 5 10.88 -29.86 -75.74
N ALA A 6 12.08 -29.79 -76.33
CA ALA A 6 13.36 -29.62 -75.62
C ALA A 6 13.37 -28.40 -74.66
N LYS A 7 12.59 -27.38 -74.91
CA LYS A 7 12.40 -26.21 -74.03
C LYS A 7 11.73 -26.55 -72.71
N LEU A 8 10.85 -27.56 -72.65
CA LEU A 8 10.18 -27.99 -71.43
C LEU A 8 11.12 -28.76 -70.48
N ILE A 9 12.02 -29.54 -71.06
CA ILE A 9 13.04 -30.32 -70.33
C ILE A 9 14.08 -29.38 -69.70
N SER A 10 14.51 -28.33 -70.41
CA SER A 10 15.44 -27.35 -69.87
C SER A 10 14.82 -26.59 -68.73
N ALA A 11 13.51 -26.18 -68.78
CA ALA A 11 12.82 -25.50 -67.70
C ALA A 11 12.69 -26.40 -66.47
N LEU A 12 12.44 -27.69 -66.60
CA LEU A 12 12.35 -28.66 -65.49
C LEU A 12 13.66 -28.90 -64.75
N ILE A 13 14.79 -28.71 -65.41
CA ILE A 13 16.12 -28.87 -64.81
C ILE A 13 16.62 -27.57 -64.18
N PHE A 14 16.33 -26.41 -64.80
CA PHE A 14 16.80 -25.13 -64.34
C PHE A 14 15.97 -24.57 -63.16
N LEU A 15 14.65 -24.89 -63.05
CA LEU A 15 13.78 -24.39 -62.00
C LEU A 15 14.20 -24.83 -60.57
N PRO A 16 14.50 -26.11 -60.30
CA PRO A 16 15.00 -26.53 -59.00
C PRO A 16 16.38 -25.95 -58.66
N PHE A 17 17.23 -25.74 -59.68
CA PHE A 17 18.56 -25.11 -59.49
C PHE A 17 18.39 -23.61 -59.15
N LEU A 18 17.44 -22.92 -59.78
CA LEU A 18 17.12 -21.53 -59.48
C LEU A 18 16.48 -21.38 -58.10
N ILE A 19 15.56 -22.27 -57.71
CA ILE A 19 14.95 -22.32 -56.38
C ILE A 19 16.02 -22.63 -55.32
N GLY A 20 16.92 -23.56 -55.58
CA GLY A 20 18.03 -23.87 -54.69
C GLY A 20 18.99 -22.68 -54.52
N LEU A 21 19.30 -21.97 -55.61
CA LEU A 21 20.14 -20.78 -55.58
C LEU A 21 19.48 -19.61 -54.85
N ILE A 22 18.18 -19.38 -55.11
CA ILE A 22 17.41 -18.35 -54.37
C ILE A 22 17.31 -18.73 -52.89
N GLY A 23 17.05 -19.99 -52.56
CA GLY A 23 17.06 -20.49 -51.19
C GLY A 23 18.43 -20.33 -50.50
N TYR A 24 19.52 -20.65 -51.23
CA TYR A 24 20.88 -20.47 -50.75
C TYR A 24 21.25 -19.00 -50.55
N LEU A 25 20.84 -18.11 -51.46
CA LEU A 25 21.05 -16.66 -51.34
C LEU A 25 20.22 -16.07 -50.23
N ALA A 26 18.96 -16.51 -50.07
CA ALA A 26 18.10 -16.10 -48.95
C ALA A 26 18.66 -16.56 -47.59
N VAL A 27 19.14 -17.81 -47.51
CA VAL A 27 19.83 -18.32 -46.30
C VAL A 27 21.14 -17.57 -46.04
N ARG A 28 21.85 -17.17 -47.09
CA ARG A 28 23.09 -16.41 -46.99
C ARG A 28 22.84 -14.96 -46.61
N GLU A 29 21.71 -14.37 -47.01
CA GLU A 29 21.29 -13.02 -46.62
C GLU A 29 20.70 -12.97 -45.20
N THR A 30 20.06 -14.07 -44.76
CA THR A 30 19.59 -14.26 -43.39
C THR A 30 20.66 -14.81 -42.45
N ALA A 31 21.80 -15.30 -42.97
CA ALA A 31 22.98 -15.56 -42.17
C ALA A 31 23.44 -14.22 -41.59
N THR A 32 22.99 -13.95 -40.37
CA THR A 32 23.33 -12.83 -39.54
C THR A 32 24.72 -12.29 -39.88
N LYS A 33 24.78 -11.01 -40.29
CA LYS A 33 26.04 -10.28 -40.38
C LYS A 33 26.74 -10.50 -39.04
N ARG A 34 27.79 -11.31 -39.03
CA ARG A 34 28.67 -11.39 -37.88
C ARG A 34 29.22 -9.99 -37.70
N PRO A 35 29.11 -9.37 -36.53
CA PRO A 35 29.79 -8.12 -36.33
C PRO A 35 31.26 -8.33 -36.66
N GLU A 36 31.80 -7.48 -37.50
CA GLU A 36 33.22 -7.56 -37.93
C GLU A 36 34.14 -7.26 -36.72
N GLU A 37 33.59 -6.64 -35.68
CA GLU A 37 34.31 -6.29 -34.46
C GLU A 37 33.60 -6.87 -33.23
N LEU A 38 34.39 -7.26 -32.23
CA LEU A 38 33.91 -7.66 -30.93
C LEU A 38 33.39 -6.44 -30.20
N ALA A 39 32.14 -6.45 -29.78
CA ALA A 39 31.56 -5.40 -28.98
C ALA A 39 32.07 -5.52 -27.53
N VAL A 40 32.70 -4.47 -27.04
CA VAL A 40 33.23 -4.39 -25.67
C VAL A 40 32.71 -3.15 -24.97
N THR A 41 32.52 -3.27 -23.67
CA THR A 41 32.15 -2.11 -22.83
C THR A 41 33.32 -1.11 -22.71
N THR A 42 33.03 0.10 -22.25
CA THR A 42 34.09 1.10 -21.97
C THR A 42 35.10 0.61 -20.93
N ALA A 43 34.67 -0.30 -20.04
CA ALA A 43 35.53 -0.97 -19.06
C ALA A 43 36.33 -2.15 -19.63
N GLY A 44 36.16 -2.46 -20.92
CA GLY A 44 36.93 -3.50 -21.61
C GLY A 44 36.38 -4.93 -21.49
N TYR A 45 35.15 -5.09 -21.02
CA TYR A 45 34.49 -6.42 -20.96
C TYR A 45 33.79 -6.72 -22.26
N LEU A 46 33.89 -8.00 -22.74
CA LEU A 46 33.15 -8.46 -23.89
C LEU A 46 31.65 -8.48 -23.60
N GLU A 47 30.87 -7.78 -24.44
CA GLU A 47 29.42 -7.65 -24.26
C GLU A 47 28.73 -7.58 -25.64
N MET A 48 28.51 -8.75 -26.27
CA MET A 48 27.92 -8.80 -27.62
C MET A 48 26.47 -8.30 -27.67
N CYS A 49 25.80 -8.13 -26.54
CA CYS A 49 24.44 -7.58 -26.47
C CYS A 49 24.37 -6.17 -27.08
N ILE A 50 25.38 -5.33 -26.84
CA ILE A 50 25.40 -3.94 -27.32
C ILE A 50 25.59 -3.86 -28.85
N SER A 51 25.96 -4.93 -29.52
CA SER A 51 26.04 -4.95 -30.99
C SER A 51 24.65 -5.00 -31.66
N CYS A 52 23.61 -5.47 -30.93
CA CYS A 52 22.24 -5.53 -31.40
C CYS A 52 21.37 -4.48 -30.71
N HIS A 53 21.62 -4.17 -29.41
CA HIS A 53 20.89 -3.23 -28.58
C HIS A 53 21.66 -1.91 -28.47
N THR A 54 21.76 -1.17 -29.57
CA THR A 54 22.61 0.06 -29.69
C THR A 54 21.95 1.32 -29.15
N GLU A 55 20.63 1.32 -29.00
CA GLU A 55 19.83 2.51 -28.72
C GLU A 55 19.30 2.59 -27.27
N GLU A 56 19.57 1.58 -26.45
CA GLU A 56 19.06 1.55 -25.08
C GLU A 56 19.82 2.55 -24.22
N LYS A 57 19.09 3.51 -23.67
CA LYS A 57 19.63 4.57 -22.80
C LYS A 57 19.22 4.29 -21.36
N LEU A 58 20.19 4.28 -20.48
CA LEU A 58 20.04 4.16 -19.04
C LEU A 58 20.63 5.40 -18.33
N ASP A 59 20.46 5.49 -17.02
CA ASP A 59 21.17 6.49 -16.23
C ASP A 59 22.68 6.25 -16.24
N THR A 60 23.44 7.26 -15.82
CA THR A 60 24.92 7.24 -15.93
C THR A 60 25.59 6.16 -15.08
N ALA A 61 24.94 5.70 -14.00
CA ALA A 61 25.49 4.66 -13.14
C ALA A 61 25.22 3.25 -13.68
N HIS A 62 24.18 3.09 -14.50
CA HIS A 62 23.75 1.82 -15.08
C HIS A 62 23.91 1.82 -16.60
N ASP A 63 24.76 2.68 -17.16
CA ASP A 63 24.99 2.75 -18.60
C ASP A 63 25.51 1.40 -19.14
N GLY A 64 24.74 0.78 -20.03
CA GLY A 64 25.08 -0.48 -20.64
C GLY A 64 26.38 -0.46 -21.46
N LYS A 65 26.82 0.70 -21.94
CA LYS A 65 28.12 0.88 -22.58
C LYS A 65 29.27 0.84 -21.58
N LEU A 66 29.02 1.21 -20.31
CA LEU A 66 30.01 1.21 -19.25
C LEU A 66 30.13 -0.17 -18.60
N ILE A 67 29.00 -0.71 -18.10
CA ILE A 67 28.98 -1.93 -17.28
C ILE A 67 28.50 -3.18 -18.03
N GLY A 68 27.92 -3.03 -19.23
CA GLY A 68 27.27 -4.11 -19.96
C GLY A 68 25.81 -4.32 -19.57
N CYS A 69 25.14 -5.18 -20.33
CA CYS A 69 23.74 -5.57 -20.08
C CYS A 69 23.65 -6.81 -19.18
N SER A 70 24.65 -7.70 -19.30
CA SER A 70 24.66 -9.02 -18.65
C SER A 70 24.73 -8.99 -17.11
N PRO A 71 25.36 -8.02 -16.43
CA PRO A 71 25.29 -7.95 -14.97
C PRO A 71 23.87 -7.79 -14.43
N CYS A 72 22.99 -7.17 -15.24
CA CYS A 72 21.59 -7.01 -14.90
C CYS A 72 20.73 -8.16 -15.47
N HIS A 73 20.88 -8.45 -16.76
CA HIS A 73 19.97 -9.35 -17.48
C HIS A 73 20.44 -10.79 -17.59
N LEU A 74 21.67 -11.10 -17.18
CA LEU A 74 22.27 -12.42 -17.41
C LEU A 74 22.35 -12.71 -18.94
N GLY A 75 22.06 -13.94 -19.37
CA GLY A 75 22.16 -14.32 -20.78
C GLY A 75 23.58 -14.70 -21.18
N ASN A 76 23.83 -14.80 -22.48
CA ASN A 76 25.14 -15.22 -23.01
C ASN A 76 25.75 -14.10 -23.84
N VAL A 77 26.73 -13.42 -23.29
CA VAL A 77 27.44 -12.28 -23.87
C VAL A 77 28.41 -12.67 -25.00
N MET A 78 28.67 -13.96 -25.23
CA MET A 78 29.69 -14.46 -26.12
C MET A 78 29.16 -14.72 -27.54
N THR A 79 27.92 -14.38 -27.86
CA THR A 79 27.29 -14.73 -29.11
C THR A 79 26.32 -13.66 -29.61
N VAL A 80 26.22 -13.56 -30.94
CA VAL A 80 25.19 -12.73 -31.63
C VAL A 80 24.01 -13.57 -32.13
N ASP A 81 24.03 -14.88 -31.91
CA ASP A 81 22.90 -15.75 -32.18
C ASP A 81 21.78 -15.42 -31.18
N LYS A 82 20.66 -14.94 -31.69
CA LYS A 82 19.56 -14.42 -30.85
C LYS A 82 19.09 -15.44 -29.82
N GLU A 83 18.87 -16.69 -30.21
CA GLU A 83 18.34 -17.71 -29.30
C GLU A 83 19.35 -18.06 -28.20
N LYS A 84 20.63 -18.18 -28.60
CA LYS A 84 21.70 -18.49 -27.63
C LYS A 84 22.00 -17.33 -26.73
N ALA A 85 21.99 -16.08 -27.24
CA ALA A 85 22.25 -14.87 -26.45
C ALA A 85 21.18 -14.68 -25.35
N HIS A 86 19.90 -14.92 -25.67
CA HIS A 86 18.80 -14.73 -24.73
C HIS A 86 18.51 -15.94 -23.84
N ARG A 87 19.23 -17.07 -24.02
CA ARG A 87 19.01 -18.23 -23.16
C ARG A 87 19.41 -17.94 -21.72
N GLY A 88 18.44 -18.08 -20.79
CA GLY A 88 18.64 -17.79 -19.38
C GLY A 88 18.64 -16.29 -19.03
N MET A 89 18.25 -15.45 -19.98
CA MET A 89 18.11 -14.02 -19.74
C MET A 89 16.95 -13.75 -18.75
N VAL A 90 17.16 -12.75 -17.90
CA VAL A 90 16.18 -12.27 -16.93
C VAL A 90 15.64 -10.92 -17.40
N LEU A 91 14.33 -10.83 -17.64
CA LEU A 91 13.69 -9.60 -18.11
C LEU A 91 13.64 -8.51 -17.02
N ASN A 92 13.35 -8.90 -15.77
CA ASN A 92 13.34 -7.99 -14.63
C ASN A 92 14.47 -8.33 -13.65
N PRO A 93 15.61 -7.64 -13.71
CA PRO A 93 16.73 -7.87 -12.79
C PRO A 93 16.41 -7.60 -11.32
N GLY A 94 15.40 -6.76 -11.06
CA GLY A 94 14.95 -6.44 -9.71
C GLY A 94 14.08 -7.50 -9.04
N ASP A 95 13.68 -8.57 -9.74
CA ASP A 95 12.86 -9.64 -9.17
C ASP A 95 13.61 -10.35 -8.03
N LEU A 96 12.96 -10.47 -6.88
CA LEU A 96 13.56 -11.02 -5.66
C LEU A 96 14.03 -12.49 -5.80
N ARG A 97 13.55 -13.21 -6.82
CA ARG A 97 14.01 -14.59 -7.12
C ARG A 97 15.40 -14.65 -7.73
N VAL A 98 15.87 -13.57 -8.30
CA VAL A 98 17.15 -13.51 -9.04
C VAL A 98 18.04 -12.37 -8.58
N VAL A 99 17.56 -11.52 -7.71
CA VAL A 99 18.20 -10.25 -7.31
C VAL A 99 19.63 -10.40 -6.80
N GLU A 100 19.97 -11.51 -6.13
CA GLU A 100 21.35 -11.77 -5.67
C GLU A 100 22.34 -12.03 -6.82
N ARG A 101 21.82 -12.44 -7.98
CA ARG A 101 22.62 -12.73 -9.19
C ARG A 101 22.65 -11.54 -10.15
N THR A 102 21.91 -10.50 -9.84
CA THR A 102 21.73 -9.29 -10.66
C THR A 102 22.08 -8.04 -9.86
N CYS A 103 21.10 -7.29 -9.32
CA CYS A 103 21.35 -6.08 -8.56
C CYS A 103 22.25 -6.30 -7.33
N GLY A 104 22.16 -7.46 -6.69
CA GLY A 104 22.86 -7.82 -5.44
C GLY A 104 24.27 -8.37 -5.59
N ILE A 105 24.85 -8.39 -6.79
CA ILE A 105 26.22 -8.88 -6.99
C ILE A 105 27.24 -7.99 -6.31
N GLU A 106 28.43 -8.55 -6.01
CA GLU A 106 29.56 -7.83 -5.46
C GLU A 106 29.96 -6.65 -6.37
N GLY A 107 30.24 -5.51 -5.76
CA GLY A 107 30.52 -4.27 -6.46
C GLY A 107 29.31 -3.43 -6.86
N CYS A 108 28.06 -3.98 -6.69
CA CYS A 108 26.82 -3.26 -6.95
C CYS A 108 26.03 -3.00 -5.64
N HIS A 109 25.04 -3.83 -5.32
CA HIS A 109 24.16 -3.66 -4.15
C HIS A 109 24.10 -4.91 -3.26
N PRO A 110 25.25 -5.47 -2.79
CA PRO A 110 25.28 -6.79 -2.15
C PRO A 110 24.51 -6.88 -0.82
N ALA A 111 24.34 -5.76 -0.11
CA ALA A 111 23.62 -5.74 1.17
C ALA A 111 22.11 -5.53 1.03
N ASP A 112 21.64 -5.01 -0.10
CA ASP A 112 20.25 -4.57 -0.24
C ASP A 112 19.24 -5.71 -0.46
N PRO A 113 19.56 -6.81 -1.17
CA PRO A 113 18.63 -7.94 -1.32
C PRO A 113 18.16 -8.51 0.02
N HIS A 114 19.08 -8.74 0.94
CA HIS A 114 18.74 -9.25 2.29
C HIS A 114 17.80 -8.30 3.04
N LYS A 115 18.07 -7.01 2.99
CA LYS A 115 17.22 -5.99 3.63
C LYS A 115 15.81 -5.98 3.07
N VAL A 116 15.70 -5.94 1.73
CA VAL A 116 14.41 -5.88 1.06
C VAL A 116 13.60 -7.15 1.26
N LYS A 117 14.21 -8.33 1.20
CA LYS A 117 13.54 -9.61 1.42
C LYS A 117 12.94 -9.74 2.83
N ASN A 118 13.59 -9.15 3.84
CA ASN A 118 13.10 -9.13 5.22
C ASN A 118 12.13 -7.98 5.52
N SER A 119 11.97 -7.01 4.62
CA SER A 119 11.02 -5.91 4.80
C SER A 119 9.57 -6.38 4.78
N LEU A 120 8.69 -5.66 5.49
CA LEU A 120 7.25 -5.98 5.51
C LEU A 120 6.59 -5.91 4.14
N MET A 121 7.12 -5.11 3.20
CA MET A 121 6.62 -5.09 1.82
C MET A 121 6.94 -6.36 1.05
N ALA A 122 8.00 -7.08 1.40
CA ALA A 122 8.31 -8.38 0.81
C ALA A 122 7.66 -9.51 1.59
N THR A 123 7.74 -9.50 2.91
CA THR A 123 7.23 -10.60 3.74
C THR A 123 5.71 -10.63 3.85
N ASN A 124 5.05 -9.48 3.89
CA ASN A 124 3.63 -9.30 4.29
C ASN A 124 3.33 -9.94 5.68
N ARG A 125 4.35 -10.08 6.52
CA ARG A 125 4.26 -10.82 7.79
C ARG A 125 3.12 -10.34 8.68
N GLY A 126 2.99 -9.02 8.87
CA GLY A 126 1.94 -8.47 9.73
C GLY A 126 0.52 -8.76 9.24
N ILE A 127 0.30 -8.78 7.91
CA ILE A 127 -0.99 -9.13 7.32
C ILE A 127 -1.27 -10.62 7.53
N LEU A 128 -0.31 -11.48 7.21
CA LEU A 128 -0.44 -12.93 7.33
C LEU A 128 -0.67 -13.36 8.78
N ALA A 129 0.17 -12.93 9.70
CA ALA A 129 0.07 -13.31 11.10
C ALA A 129 -1.24 -12.81 11.74
N THR A 130 -1.65 -11.59 11.45
CA THR A 130 -2.91 -11.02 11.96
C THR A 130 -4.13 -11.76 11.39
N LEU A 131 -4.16 -12.04 10.09
CA LEU A 131 -5.26 -12.75 9.44
C LEU A 131 -5.42 -14.17 9.98
N LEU A 132 -4.33 -14.95 10.02
CA LEU A 132 -4.33 -16.32 10.55
C LEU A 132 -4.79 -16.36 12.01
N TYR A 133 -4.33 -15.44 12.84
CA TYR A 133 -4.74 -15.36 14.24
C TYR A 133 -6.24 -15.08 14.38
N TYR A 134 -6.77 -14.05 13.69
CA TYR A 134 -8.18 -13.69 13.83
C TYR A 134 -9.14 -14.71 13.19
N TRP A 135 -8.67 -15.47 12.21
CA TRP A 135 -9.47 -16.57 11.65
C TRP A 135 -9.32 -17.87 12.44
N GLY A 136 -8.53 -17.87 13.53
CA GLY A 136 -8.36 -19.01 14.44
C GLY A 136 -7.45 -20.11 13.88
N GLU A 137 -6.59 -19.76 12.94
CA GLU A 137 -5.62 -20.68 12.31
C GLU A 137 -4.20 -20.55 12.88
N ALA A 138 -3.98 -19.58 13.76
CA ALA A 138 -2.72 -19.39 14.48
C ALA A 138 -2.96 -18.91 15.91
N ASP A 139 -2.03 -19.26 16.82
CA ASP A 139 -2.10 -18.91 18.24
C ASP A 139 -1.52 -17.52 18.54
N SER A 140 -0.85 -16.87 17.59
CA SER A 140 -0.15 -15.59 17.79
C SER A 140 -0.27 -14.67 16.59
N GLN A 141 -0.45 -13.38 16.88
CA GLN A 141 -0.38 -12.30 15.88
C GLN A 141 1.06 -12.02 15.41
N ASN A 142 2.08 -12.58 16.08
CA ASN A 142 3.50 -12.33 15.80
C ASN A 142 4.17 -13.51 15.09
N GLY A 143 3.40 -14.45 14.54
CA GLY A 143 3.92 -15.61 13.83
C GLY A 143 4.92 -15.26 12.73
N ASP A 144 5.87 -16.17 12.48
CA ASP A 144 6.91 -15.95 11.45
C ASP A 144 6.45 -16.49 10.10
N TYR A 145 5.69 -15.67 9.41
CA TYR A 145 5.15 -15.96 8.08
C TYR A 145 5.75 -15.03 7.03
N SER A 146 5.93 -15.53 5.82
CA SER A 146 6.33 -14.69 4.70
C SER A 146 5.77 -15.18 3.36
N VAL A 147 5.64 -14.25 2.42
CA VAL A 147 5.27 -14.58 1.03
C VAL A 147 6.29 -15.55 0.42
N GLU A 148 7.58 -15.40 0.72
CA GLU A 148 8.63 -16.32 0.24
C GLU A 148 8.40 -17.75 0.72
N GLN A 149 8.09 -17.93 2.00
CA GLN A 149 7.76 -19.25 2.57
C GLN A 149 6.51 -19.85 1.90
N LEU A 150 5.45 -19.06 1.70
CA LEU A 150 4.23 -19.52 1.05
C LEU A 150 4.44 -19.91 -0.42
N LEU A 151 5.35 -19.23 -1.13
CA LEU A 151 5.75 -19.58 -2.48
C LEU A 151 6.56 -20.88 -2.52
N ALA A 152 7.38 -21.14 -1.50
CA ALA A 152 8.24 -22.32 -1.43
C ALA A 152 7.47 -23.58 -0.96
N SER A 153 6.58 -23.44 0.02
CA SER A 153 5.84 -24.57 0.61
C SER A 153 4.59 -24.94 -0.17
N GLY A 154 3.98 -24.00 -0.88
CA GLY A 154 2.65 -24.18 -1.48
C GLY A 154 1.54 -24.35 -0.42
N GLU A 155 1.82 -24.07 0.84
CA GLU A 155 0.87 -24.19 1.94
C GLU A 155 -0.38 -23.35 1.72
N THR A 156 -1.53 -23.90 2.05
CA THR A 156 -2.82 -23.21 1.99
C THR A 156 -3.73 -23.67 3.13
N SER A 157 -4.58 -22.75 3.56
CA SER A 157 -5.65 -22.93 4.51
C SER A 157 -6.78 -21.98 4.10
N LEU A 158 -7.87 -21.88 4.84
CA LEU A 158 -8.96 -20.97 4.45
C LEU A 158 -8.49 -19.50 4.50
N ALA A 159 -7.78 -19.08 5.54
CA ALA A 159 -7.23 -17.73 5.66
C ALA A 159 -6.13 -17.47 4.63
N LEU A 160 -5.26 -18.46 4.37
CA LEU A 160 -4.23 -18.32 3.34
C LEU A 160 -4.83 -18.29 1.93
N ASP A 161 -5.88 -19.04 1.65
CA ASP A 161 -6.61 -18.99 0.38
C ASP A 161 -7.25 -17.60 0.16
N TYR A 162 -7.84 -17.03 1.21
CA TYR A 162 -8.34 -15.66 1.20
C TYR A 162 -7.23 -14.64 0.94
N PHE A 163 -6.10 -14.76 1.63
CA PHE A 163 -4.93 -13.89 1.43
C PHE A 163 -4.42 -13.98 -0.01
N ARG A 164 -4.19 -15.20 -0.52
CA ARG A 164 -3.66 -15.46 -1.87
C ARG A 164 -4.54 -14.83 -2.95
N LYS A 165 -5.87 -14.87 -2.80
CA LYS A 165 -6.83 -14.44 -3.81
C LYS A 165 -7.26 -12.98 -3.70
N LEU A 166 -7.34 -12.42 -2.50
CA LEU A 166 -7.78 -11.04 -2.31
C LEU A 166 -6.65 -10.09 -1.88
N CYS A 167 -5.84 -10.45 -0.90
CA CYS A 167 -4.85 -9.54 -0.30
C CYS A 167 -3.52 -9.50 -1.07
N ALA A 168 -3.07 -10.62 -1.63
CA ALA A 168 -1.75 -10.78 -2.23
C ALA A 168 -1.56 -10.07 -3.59
N THR A 169 -2.17 -8.90 -3.75
CA THR A 169 -1.96 -8.06 -4.95
C THR A 169 -0.73 -7.17 -4.80
N CYS A 170 -0.36 -6.82 -3.57
CA CYS A 170 0.62 -5.78 -3.26
C CYS A 170 1.75 -6.34 -2.41
N HIS A 171 2.65 -7.10 -3.03
CA HIS A 171 3.90 -7.58 -2.42
C HIS A 171 5.05 -7.57 -3.43
N LEU A 172 6.29 -7.54 -2.96
CA LEU A 172 7.46 -7.40 -3.83
C LEU A 172 7.81 -8.67 -4.61
N TRP A 173 7.36 -9.86 -4.18
CA TRP A 173 7.57 -11.14 -4.87
C TRP A 173 6.70 -11.36 -6.10
N LYS A 174 5.66 -10.53 -6.32
CA LYS A 174 4.82 -10.63 -7.52
C LYS A 174 5.68 -10.36 -8.75
N LYS A 175 5.57 -11.23 -9.76
CA LYS A 175 6.22 -11.00 -11.05
C LYS A 175 5.61 -9.80 -11.74
N LYS A 176 6.47 -8.88 -12.19
CA LYS A 176 6.03 -7.68 -12.89
C LYS A 176 5.57 -8.05 -14.30
N TYR A 177 4.51 -7.40 -14.77
CA TYR A 177 3.90 -7.61 -16.09
C TYR A 177 3.25 -8.99 -16.31
N GLU A 178 3.07 -9.78 -15.27
CA GLU A 178 2.39 -11.08 -15.34
C GLU A 178 1.11 -11.09 -14.45
N PRO A 179 0.09 -11.88 -14.82
CA PRO A 179 -0.07 -12.49 -16.14
C PRO A 179 -0.38 -11.42 -17.21
N ALA A 180 -0.07 -11.74 -18.47
CA ALA A 180 -0.13 -10.75 -19.56
C ALA A 180 -1.55 -10.27 -19.91
N ASP A 181 -2.57 -11.04 -19.56
CA ASP A 181 -3.99 -10.75 -19.76
C ASP A 181 -4.64 -10.03 -18.57
N ALA A 182 -3.93 -9.91 -17.43
CA ALA A 182 -4.43 -9.16 -16.29
C ALA A 182 -4.51 -7.65 -16.58
N PRO A 183 -5.36 -6.92 -15.87
CA PRO A 183 -5.41 -5.47 -15.99
C PRO A 183 -4.05 -4.80 -15.73
N VAL A 184 -3.74 -3.72 -16.44
CA VAL A 184 -2.44 -3.02 -16.37
C VAL A 184 -2.07 -2.64 -14.94
N PHE A 185 -3.03 -2.13 -14.16
CA PHE A 185 -2.79 -1.76 -12.76
C PHE A 185 -2.34 -2.94 -11.89
N PHE A 186 -2.70 -4.18 -12.25
CA PHE A 186 -2.23 -5.38 -11.58
C PHE A 186 -0.84 -5.78 -12.09
N GLN A 187 -0.63 -5.75 -13.41
CA GLN A 187 0.64 -6.11 -14.03
C GLN A 187 1.81 -5.27 -13.53
N GLU A 188 1.59 -3.98 -13.29
CA GLU A 188 2.63 -3.03 -12.87
C GLU A 188 3.06 -3.15 -11.41
N LYS A 189 2.30 -3.87 -10.57
CA LYS A 189 2.67 -4.11 -9.18
C LYS A 189 3.76 -5.17 -9.04
N GLY A 190 4.50 -5.14 -7.94
CA GLY A 190 5.54 -6.11 -7.66
C GLY A 190 6.83 -5.90 -8.48
N GLY A 191 7.61 -6.95 -8.61
CA GLY A 191 8.88 -6.94 -9.35
C GLY A 191 10.10 -6.61 -8.49
N GLY A 192 10.01 -6.75 -7.17
CA GLY A 192 11.12 -6.51 -6.25
C GLY A 192 11.62 -5.07 -6.31
N CYS A 193 12.91 -4.86 -6.55
CA CYS A 193 13.52 -3.53 -6.61
C CYS A 193 12.88 -2.63 -7.68
N SER A 194 12.42 -3.21 -8.78
CA SER A 194 11.79 -2.46 -9.87
C SER A 194 10.41 -1.88 -9.51
N ALA A 195 9.80 -2.34 -8.41
CA ALA A 195 8.54 -1.76 -7.92
C ALA A 195 8.69 -0.27 -7.59
N CYS A 196 9.85 0.11 -7.03
CA CYS A 196 10.16 1.47 -6.61
C CYS A 196 11.14 2.17 -7.55
N HIS A 197 12.15 1.45 -8.06
CA HIS A 197 13.29 2.03 -8.78
C HIS A 197 13.12 2.13 -10.29
N PHE A 198 12.01 1.69 -10.87
CA PHE A 198 11.72 1.99 -12.27
C PHE A 198 10.91 3.29 -12.37
N ALA A 199 11.36 4.17 -13.27
CA ALA A 199 10.59 5.35 -13.62
C ALA A 199 9.22 4.95 -14.17
N LEU A 200 8.23 5.74 -13.83
CA LEU A 200 6.91 5.60 -14.44
C LEU A 200 6.97 6.03 -15.91
N PRO A 201 6.17 5.45 -16.80
CA PRO A 201 6.02 5.96 -18.15
C PRO A 201 5.64 7.44 -18.15
N ASP A 202 6.15 8.20 -19.12
CA ASP A 202 5.81 9.61 -19.27
C ASP A 202 4.28 9.81 -19.33
N GLY A 203 3.77 10.70 -18.51
CA GLY A 203 2.33 10.97 -18.38
C GLY A 203 1.59 10.12 -17.32
N ALA A 204 2.27 9.21 -16.63
CA ALA A 204 1.68 8.39 -15.57
C ALA A 204 1.77 9.03 -14.18
N SER A 205 1.83 10.36 -14.08
CA SER A 205 1.88 11.07 -12.79
C SER A 205 0.49 11.31 -12.23
N LEU A 206 0.27 10.92 -10.96
CA LEU A 206 -0.93 11.27 -10.19
C LEU A 206 -1.10 12.78 -9.99
N SER A 207 0.00 13.54 -10.05
CA SER A 207 -0.05 15.00 -9.83
C SER A 207 -0.67 15.79 -10.98
N THR A 208 -0.78 15.21 -12.18
CA THR A 208 -1.40 15.86 -13.35
C THR A 208 -2.74 15.23 -13.72
N THR A 209 -2.95 14.04 -13.33
CA THR A 209 -4.21 13.30 -13.44
C THR A 209 -4.11 12.14 -12.47
N LEU A 210 -5.14 11.83 -11.76
CA LEU A 210 -5.34 10.50 -11.21
C LEU A 210 -5.43 9.50 -12.38
N SER A 211 -4.41 9.55 -13.24
CA SER A 211 -4.34 8.81 -14.50
C SER A 211 -4.09 7.33 -14.33
N PHE A 212 -4.06 6.84 -13.06
CA PHE A 212 -4.41 5.43 -12.85
C PHE A 212 -5.88 5.16 -13.20
N ALA A 213 -6.67 6.18 -13.38
CA ALA A 213 -8.10 6.10 -13.66
C ALA A 213 -8.45 6.07 -15.13
N THR A 214 -7.57 6.48 -16.01
CA THR A 214 -7.86 6.32 -17.43
C THR A 214 -7.45 4.93 -17.87
N THR A 215 -8.42 4.05 -17.90
CA THR A 215 -8.42 2.70 -18.48
C THR A 215 -7.96 2.67 -19.95
N ASP A 216 -7.66 3.81 -20.53
CA ASP A 216 -7.37 3.95 -21.97
C ASP A 216 -5.89 3.87 -22.33
N TYR A 217 -4.97 3.72 -21.37
CA TYR A 217 -3.62 3.32 -21.71
C TYR A 217 -3.60 1.82 -22.06
N VAL A 218 -4.08 1.51 -23.24
CA VAL A 218 -3.75 0.25 -23.92
C VAL A 218 -2.34 0.43 -24.45
N PRO A 219 -1.34 -0.31 -23.93
CA PRO A 219 -0.01 -0.27 -24.51
C PRO A 219 -0.15 -0.62 -26.00
N ASP A 220 0.27 0.27 -26.85
CA ASP A 220 0.36 -0.03 -28.28
C ASP A 220 1.28 -1.25 -28.42
N LYS A 221 0.69 -2.40 -28.75
CA LYS A 221 1.42 -3.68 -28.86
C LYS A 221 2.50 -3.64 -29.93
N ASP A 222 2.40 -2.71 -30.86
CA ASP A 222 3.30 -2.57 -32.00
C ASP A 222 4.44 -1.55 -31.74
N LYS A 223 4.35 -0.74 -30.68
CA LYS A 223 5.44 0.15 -30.29
C LYS A 223 6.47 -0.60 -29.43
N LYS A 224 7.72 -0.59 -29.87
CA LYS A 224 8.86 -1.02 -29.03
C LYS A 224 8.85 -0.21 -27.73
N LYS A 225 8.57 -0.87 -26.61
CA LYS A 225 8.63 -0.20 -25.29
C LYS A 225 10.08 0.21 -25.04
N PRO A 226 10.33 1.48 -24.65
CA PRO A 226 11.67 1.90 -24.27
C PRO A 226 12.13 1.11 -23.04
N HIS A 227 13.43 0.94 -22.88
CA HIS A 227 14.00 0.36 -21.68
C HIS A 227 13.61 1.21 -20.46
N PRO A 228 13.08 0.59 -19.37
CA PRO A 228 12.73 1.35 -18.17
C PRO A 228 13.94 2.08 -17.60
N GLN A 229 13.77 3.35 -17.25
CA GLN A 229 14.82 4.12 -16.57
C GLN A 229 14.89 3.73 -15.12
N ILE A 230 16.11 3.52 -14.60
CA ILE A 230 16.35 3.28 -13.17
C ILE A 230 16.44 4.64 -12.48
N ILE A 231 15.68 4.81 -11.41
CA ILE A 231 15.58 6.06 -10.67
C ILE A 231 16.05 5.90 -9.23
N LYS A 232 16.77 6.90 -8.74
CA LYS A 232 17.16 7.05 -7.33
C LYS A 232 16.13 7.86 -6.54
N LYS A 233 15.54 8.86 -7.18
CA LYS A 233 14.50 9.71 -6.61
C LYS A 233 13.15 9.04 -6.87
N ILE A 234 12.60 8.39 -5.85
CA ILE A 234 11.36 7.64 -5.97
C ILE A 234 10.18 8.60 -5.98
N HIS A 235 9.36 8.52 -7.01
CA HIS A 235 8.13 9.29 -7.12
C HIS A 235 7.04 8.69 -6.22
N GLU A 236 6.16 9.52 -5.67
CA GLU A 236 5.06 9.08 -4.79
C GLU A 236 4.11 8.09 -5.45
N ASP A 237 3.92 8.20 -6.77
CA ASP A 237 3.11 7.26 -7.55
C ASP A 237 3.61 5.82 -7.47
N ASN A 238 4.91 5.60 -7.29
CA ASN A 238 5.46 4.27 -7.05
C ASN A 238 4.95 3.67 -5.74
N CYS A 239 4.66 4.52 -4.76
CA CYS A 239 4.08 4.11 -3.48
C CYS A 239 2.57 3.93 -3.58
N ILE A 240 1.87 4.94 -4.11
CA ILE A 240 0.41 5.02 -4.13
C ILE A 240 -0.20 3.88 -4.95
N ARG A 241 0.46 3.38 -6.00
CA ARG A 241 -0.04 2.22 -6.77
C ARG A 241 -0.32 0.98 -5.92
N CYS A 242 0.31 0.85 -4.76
CA CYS A 242 0.05 -0.23 -3.80
C CYS A 242 -0.64 0.30 -2.53
N HIS A 243 -0.26 1.48 -2.02
CA HIS A 243 -0.81 2.09 -0.82
C HIS A 243 -2.08 2.92 -1.13
N ASN A 244 -3.11 2.26 -1.67
CA ASN A 244 -4.36 2.92 -2.07
C ASN A 244 -5.66 2.16 -1.70
N ARG A 245 -5.55 0.99 -1.04
CA ARG A 245 -6.74 0.20 -0.68
C ARG A 245 -7.60 0.93 0.34
N SER A 246 -8.92 0.84 0.16
CA SER A 246 -9.94 1.51 0.99
C SER A 246 -9.71 3.03 1.12
N GLY A 247 -9.14 3.66 0.09
CA GLY A 247 -8.88 5.10 0.07
C GLY A 247 -7.84 5.60 1.08
N ARG A 248 -7.03 4.71 1.67
CA ARG A 248 -6.13 5.02 2.78
C ARG A 248 -4.69 5.29 2.35
N ILE A 249 -3.95 5.94 3.24
CA ILE A 249 -2.52 6.23 3.17
C ILE A 249 -2.17 7.10 1.96
N GLY A 250 -1.83 6.52 0.81
CA GLY A 250 -1.44 7.27 -0.36
C GLY A 250 -2.55 8.14 -0.92
N LEU A 251 -3.78 7.62 -1.02
CA LEU A 251 -4.92 8.42 -1.52
C LEU A 251 -5.34 9.50 -0.52
N SER A 252 -5.41 9.20 0.76
CA SER A 252 -5.75 10.20 1.76
C SER A 252 -4.70 11.30 1.87
N TYR A 253 -3.42 10.97 1.69
CA TYR A 253 -2.33 11.95 1.65
C TYR A 253 -2.51 12.99 0.54
N VAL A 254 -2.86 12.54 -0.67
CA VAL A 254 -3.10 13.42 -1.83
C VAL A 254 -4.52 14.01 -1.90
N GLY A 255 -5.32 13.87 -0.85
CA GLY A 255 -6.67 14.43 -0.77
C GLY A 255 -7.70 13.71 -1.64
N VAL A 256 -7.59 12.41 -1.74
CA VAL A 256 -8.51 11.56 -2.49
C VAL A 256 -9.26 10.62 -1.55
N PHE A 257 -10.57 10.69 -1.59
CA PHE A 257 -11.47 9.78 -0.88
C PHE A 257 -12.11 8.79 -1.84
N GLU A 258 -11.93 7.50 -1.60
CA GLU A 258 -12.59 6.44 -2.36
C GLU A 258 -14.09 6.45 -2.06
N ALA A 259 -14.90 6.64 -3.08
CA ALA A 259 -16.35 6.79 -2.98
C ALA A 259 -17.09 5.58 -3.54
N GLU A 260 -16.60 4.38 -3.27
CA GLU A 260 -17.36 3.17 -3.57
C GLU A 260 -18.23 2.78 -2.38
N GLY A 261 -19.35 2.12 -2.66
CA GLY A 261 -20.25 1.62 -1.65
C GLY A 261 -21.69 2.12 -1.82
N TYR A 262 -22.57 1.62 -1.01
CA TYR A 262 -24.00 1.87 -1.11
C TYR A 262 -24.34 3.37 -1.01
N GLY A 263 -25.09 3.86 -2.01
CA GLY A 263 -25.72 5.17 -1.96
C GLY A 263 -24.80 6.32 -2.35
N THR A 264 -23.65 6.08 -2.97
CA THR A 264 -22.88 7.16 -3.56
C THR A 264 -23.46 7.52 -4.93
N PRO A 265 -23.67 8.81 -5.26
CA PRO A 265 -24.21 9.22 -6.58
C PRO A 265 -23.23 8.96 -7.73
N TYR A 266 -22.07 8.36 -7.45
CA TYR A 266 -20.94 8.19 -8.37
C TYR A 266 -20.77 6.77 -8.88
N GLU A 267 -21.50 5.81 -8.35
CA GLU A 267 -21.35 4.36 -8.64
C GLU A 267 -21.61 3.97 -10.09
N GLN A 268 -22.25 4.81 -10.89
CA GLN A 268 -22.68 4.45 -12.26
C GLN A 268 -22.24 5.44 -13.34
N GLY A 269 -21.09 6.06 -13.19
CA GLY A 269 -20.55 6.92 -14.25
C GLY A 269 -21.32 8.21 -14.45
N GLY A 270 -21.87 8.80 -13.40
CA GLY A 270 -22.45 10.14 -13.44
C GLY A 270 -21.42 11.18 -13.92
N LEU A 271 -21.89 12.32 -14.42
CA LEU A 271 -21.07 13.38 -15.04
C LEU A 271 -19.90 13.91 -14.20
N SER A 272 -19.87 13.61 -12.90
CA SER A 272 -18.81 14.01 -11.94
C SER A 272 -18.03 12.82 -11.38
N SER A 273 -18.26 11.58 -11.88
CA SER A 273 -17.53 10.41 -11.37
C SER A 273 -16.10 10.42 -11.86
N LYS A 274 -15.17 10.27 -10.92
CA LYS A 274 -13.76 10.09 -11.19
C LYS A 274 -13.39 8.65 -10.80
N GLN A 275 -12.70 7.93 -11.68
CA GLN A 275 -12.42 6.50 -11.50
C GLN A 275 -11.02 6.25 -10.96
N LEU A 276 -10.92 5.25 -10.09
CA LEU A 276 -9.69 4.58 -9.68
C LEU A 276 -9.60 3.21 -10.36
N PRO A 277 -8.42 2.63 -10.50
CA PRO A 277 -8.26 1.28 -11.05
C PRO A 277 -9.12 0.24 -10.31
N GLY A 278 -9.76 -0.66 -11.05
CA GLY A 278 -10.60 -1.73 -10.51
C GLY A 278 -12.03 -1.29 -10.20
N ASP A 279 -12.61 -0.46 -11.06
CA ASP A 279 -14.01 -0.01 -11.01
C ASP A 279 -14.40 0.71 -9.71
N ARG A 280 -13.43 1.39 -9.10
CA ARG A 280 -13.61 2.24 -7.94
C ARG A 280 -13.77 3.69 -8.36
N PHE A 281 -14.47 4.48 -7.55
CA PHE A 281 -14.69 5.90 -7.78
C PHE A 281 -14.08 6.74 -6.67
N TYR A 282 -13.87 8.04 -6.91
CA TYR A 282 -13.31 8.91 -5.89
C TYR A 282 -13.89 10.33 -5.91
N LEU A 283 -13.73 10.99 -4.78
CA LEU A 283 -13.96 12.41 -4.58
C LEU A 283 -12.65 13.09 -4.20
N GLU A 284 -12.47 14.34 -4.63
CA GLU A 284 -11.41 15.19 -4.11
C GLU A 284 -11.85 15.82 -2.79
N VAL A 285 -11.00 15.75 -1.81
CA VAL A 285 -11.19 16.24 -0.44
C VAL A 285 -9.94 17.00 0.02
N ALA A 286 -9.93 17.47 1.26
CA ALA A 286 -8.75 18.13 1.80
C ALA A 286 -7.55 17.17 1.86
N GLU A 287 -6.49 17.52 1.16
CA GLU A 287 -5.20 16.83 1.20
C GLU A 287 -4.43 17.09 2.50
N ASP A 288 -3.46 16.23 2.83
CA ASP A 288 -2.56 16.44 3.96
C ASP A 288 -1.74 17.73 3.80
N VAL A 289 -1.54 18.46 4.89
CA VAL A 289 -0.81 19.75 4.87
C VAL A 289 0.63 19.61 4.36
N HIS A 290 1.26 18.46 4.55
CA HIS A 290 2.61 18.21 4.06
C HIS A 290 2.61 18.02 2.53
N HIS A 291 1.60 17.35 1.97
CA HIS A 291 1.40 17.27 0.53
C HIS A 291 1.13 18.64 -0.09
N GLN A 292 0.28 19.48 0.55
CA GLN A 292 0.05 20.87 0.14
C GLN A 292 1.34 21.69 0.10
N LYS A 293 2.34 21.34 0.92
CA LYS A 293 3.67 21.97 0.91
C LYS A 293 4.63 21.31 -0.09
N GLY A 294 4.14 20.37 -0.90
CA GLY A 294 4.91 19.67 -1.93
C GLY A 294 5.91 18.67 -1.35
N MET A 295 5.63 18.10 -0.18
CA MET A 295 6.42 17.00 0.36
C MET A 295 5.95 15.68 -0.23
N SER A 296 6.91 14.85 -0.62
CA SER A 296 6.68 13.49 -1.10
C SER A 296 6.83 12.47 0.05
N CYS A 297 6.38 11.24 -0.19
CA CYS A 297 6.46 10.16 0.80
C CYS A 297 7.88 9.99 1.36
N ILE A 298 8.89 10.03 0.50
CA ILE A 298 10.29 9.83 0.89
C ILE A 298 10.91 11.01 1.65
N ASP A 299 10.26 12.18 1.68
CA ASP A 299 10.75 13.30 2.50
C ASP A 299 10.67 13.00 3.99
N CYS A 300 9.65 12.19 4.37
CA CYS A 300 9.46 11.68 5.71
C CYS A 300 10.04 10.27 5.87
N HIS A 301 9.59 9.31 5.04
CA HIS A 301 9.97 7.90 5.16
C HIS A 301 11.45 7.68 4.86
N THR A 302 12.12 6.95 5.75
CA THR A 302 13.55 6.67 5.62
C THR A 302 13.80 5.49 4.69
N ARG A 303 15.06 5.35 4.23
CA ARG A 303 15.48 4.20 3.44
C ARG A 303 15.27 2.88 4.18
N ASP A 304 15.65 2.85 5.47
CA ASP A 304 15.58 1.64 6.28
C ASP A 304 14.14 1.23 6.60
N GLU A 305 13.20 2.19 6.70
CA GLU A 305 11.77 1.87 6.75
C GLU A 305 11.25 1.20 5.47
N ILE A 306 11.63 1.78 4.32
CA ILE A 306 11.08 1.36 3.01
C ILE A 306 11.75 0.07 2.55
N MET A 307 13.08 0.01 2.56
CA MET A 307 13.85 -1.13 2.08
C MET A 307 14.08 -2.22 3.14
N GLY A 308 13.79 -1.91 4.40
CA GLY A 308 14.19 -2.72 5.54
C GLY A 308 15.63 -2.45 5.98
N ASP A 309 15.95 -2.84 7.19
CA ASP A 309 17.30 -2.78 7.77
C ASP A 309 17.96 -4.17 7.87
N GLY A 310 17.26 -5.20 7.41
CA GLY A 310 17.66 -6.61 7.46
C GLY A 310 16.93 -7.40 8.54
N THR A 311 16.21 -6.73 9.45
CA THR A 311 15.40 -7.38 10.47
C THR A 311 14.04 -7.77 9.89
N SER A 312 13.57 -8.98 10.20
CA SER A 312 12.21 -9.43 9.87
C SER A 312 11.26 -9.01 11.01
N TYR A 313 10.66 -7.84 10.86
CA TYR A 313 9.70 -7.33 11.83
C TYR A 313 8.34 -8.03 11.72
N ALA A 314 7.66 -8.22 12.85
CA ALA A 314 6.31 -8.78 12.85
C ALA A 314 5.28 -7.78 12.30
N HIS A 315 5.42 -6.52 12.67
CA HIS A 315 4.45 -5.48 12.37
C HIS A 315 5.09 -4.16 11.94
N TYR A 316 4.29 -3.29 11.31
CA TYR A 316 4.76 -2.03 10.73
C TYR A 316 5.30 -1.05 11.78
N GLU A 317 4.73 -1.03 12.96
CA GLU A 317 5.15 -0.15 14.07
C GLU A 317 6.58 -0.40 14.54
N GLU A 318 7.06 -1.63 14.35
CA GLU A 318 8.44 -2.00 14.67
C GLU A 318 9.43 -1.57 13.57
N GLN A 319 8.99 -1.61 12.31
CA GLN A 319 9.81 -1.20 11.16
C GLN A 319 9.87 0.32 11.00
N LEU A 320 8.79 1.04 11.33
CA LEU A 320 8.72 2.49 11.19
C LEU A 320 9.75 3.22 12.07
N GLU A 321 10.37 4.24 11.49
CA GLU A 321 11.36 5.12 12.14
C GLU A 321 10.86 6.54 12.30
N ILE A 322 9.92 6.96 11.47
CA ILE A 322 9.39 8.32 11.48
C ILE A 322 8.44 8.55 12.64
N SER A 323 8.40 9.81 13.09
CA SER A 323 7.40 10.36 13.97
C SER A 323 7.22 11.85 13.70
N CYS A 324 6.16 12.44 14.20
CA CYS A 324 5.93 13.89 14.09
C CYS A 324 7.08 14.68 14.74
N GLU A 325 7.61 14.19 15.86
CA GLU A 325 8.68 14.82 16.63
C GLU A 325 10.02 14.82 15.89
N MET A 326 10.20 13.95 14.91
CA MET A 326 11.38 13.95 14.05
C MET A 326 11.59 15.33 13.38
N CYS A 327 10.50 16.03 13.06
CA CYS A 327 10.48 17.36 12.49
C CYS A 327 9.95 18.42 13.48
N HIS A 328 8.95 18.08 14.29
CA HIS A 328 8.20 18.97 15.15
C HIS A 328 8.59 18.82 16.64
N SER A 329 9.88 18.84 16.93
CA SER A 329 10.42 18.86 18.29
C SER A 329 11.35 20.06 18.48
N PRO A 330 11.71 20.43 19.71
CA PRO A 330 12.69 21.49 19.96
C PRO A 330 14.07 21.22 19.34
N GLN A 331 14.39 19.95 19.11
CA GLN A 331 15.62 19.49 18.48
C GLN A 331 15.31 18.46 17.40
N PRO A 332 14.80 18.88 16.22
CA PRO A 332 14.47 17.97 15.15
C PRO A 332 15.71 17.35 14.49
N GLY A 333 15.50 16.29 13.72
CA GLY A 333 16.57 15.65 12.95
C GLY A 333 16.98 14.25 13.44
N THR A 334 16.19 13.64 14.32
CA THR A 334 16.45 12.28 14.82
C THR A 334 15.18 11.42 14.71
N THR A 335 15.31 10.22 14.19
CA THR A 335 14.22 9.23 14.09
C THR A 335 13.89 8.60 15.45
N ARG A 336 12.74 7.89 15.55
CA ARG A 336 12.38 7.08 16.74
C ARG A 336 13.44 6.04 17.13
N LYS A 337 14.23 5.54 16.15
CA LYS A 337 15.35 4.60 16.35
C LYS A 337 16.69 5.31 16.59
N ASN A 338 16.67 6.59 16.95
CA ASN A 338 17.86 7.41 17.23
C ASN A 338 18.85 7.52 16.07
N LYS A 339 18.37 7.43 14.81
CA LYS A 339 19.17 7.64 13.61
C LYS A 339 19.04 9.09 13.13
N PRO A 340 20.12 9.70 12.58
CA PRO A 340 20.05 11.06 12.05
C PRO A 340 19.20 11.11 10.76
N VAL A 341 18.46 12.19 10.61
CA VAL A 341 17.65 12.48 9.41
C VAL A 341 18.44 13.43 8.50
N ASN A 342 18.99 12.87 7.42
CA ASN A 342 19.96 13.58 6.57
C ASN A 342 19.41 14.76 5.76
N ASN A 343 18.10 14.88 5.62
CA ASN A 343 17.44 15.96 4.90
C ASN A 343 16.87 17.06 5.83
N ILE A 344 17.19 17.01 7.11
CA ILE A 344 16.95 18.10 8.05
C ILE A 344 18.28 18.76 8.38
N ILE A 345 18.38 20.06 8.08
CA ILE A 345 19.59 20.85 8.30
C ILE A 345 19.28 22.04 9.20
N LYS A 346 20.29 22.53 9.92
CA LYS A 346 20.20 23.79 10.67
C LYS A 346 20.88 24.91 9.88
N LYS A 347 20.15 25.99 9.60
CA LYS A 347 20.61 27.14 8.87
C LYS A 347 20.12 28.42 9.57
N ASP A 348 21.01 29.30 9.95
CA ASP A 348 20.68 30.58 10.60
C ASP A 348 19.68 30.44 11.77
N ASP A 349 19.97 29.56 12.70
CA ASP A 349 19.13 29.23 13.87
C ASP A 349 17.74 28.63 13.55
N ARG A 350 17.45 28.28 12.29
CA ARG A 350 16.22 27.60 11.88
C ARG A 350 16.53 26.18 11.42
N TYR A 351 15.60 25.30 11.69
CA TYR A 351 15.65 23.97 11.10
C TYR A 351 14.87 23.98 9.79
N ILE A 352 15.45 23.33 8.78
CA ILE A 352 14.94 23.30 7.41
C ILE A 352 14.92 21.85 6.94
N LEU A 353 13.79 21.40 6.42
CA LEU A 353 13.69 20.15 5.66
C LEU A 353 14.02 20.45 4.19
N VAL A 354 14.96 19.71 3.63
CA VAL A 354 15.28 19.74 2.20
C VAL A 354 14.59 18.59 1.51
N GLY A 355 13.73 18.89 0.55
CA GLY A 355 12.99 17.87 -0.20
C GLY A 355 13.93 16.95 -0.98
N LYS A 356 13.79 15.64 -0.82
CA LYS A 356 14.68 14.65 -1.45
C LYS A 356 14.50 14.58 -2.97
N ASN A 357 13.27 14.82 -3.45
CA ASN A 357 12.97 14.83 -4.88
C ASN A 357 13.23 16.18 -5.54
N ASP A 358 12.75 17.28 -4.94
CA ASP A 358 12.72 18.60 -5.54
C ASP A 358 13.85 19.54 -5.05
N GLY A 359 14.54 19.17 -3.96
CA GLY A 359 15.62 19.99 -3.38
C GLY A 359 15.14 21.28 -2.71
N LYS A 360 13.82 21.51 -2.60
CA LYS A 360 13.30 22.74 -2.00
C LYS A 360 13.51 22.78 -0.50
N GLU A 361 13.92 23.94 -0.01
CA GLU A 361 14.05 24.22 1.41
C GLU A 361 12.67 24.57 2.01
N ARG A 362 12.28 23.86 3.06
CA ARG A 362 11.04 24.05 3.79
C ARG A 362 11.35 24.30 5.26
N PRO A 363 11.16 25.52 5.78
CA PRO A 363 11.36 25.81 7.19
C PRO A 363 10.42 24.94 8.06
N LEU A 364 10.97 24.31 9.10
CA LEU A 364 10.20 23.52 10.03
C LEU A 364 9.46 24.43 11.02
N ASN A 365 8.17 24.16 11.20
CA ASN A 365 7.34 24.81 12.21
C ASN A 365 7.49 24.04 13.53
N LEU A 366 8.27 24.58 14.45
CA LEU A 366 8.40 23.98 15.77
C LEU A 366 7.12 24.23 16.59
N PRO A 367 6.66 23.26 17.40
CA PRO A 367 5.49 23.45 18.24
C PRO A 367 5.77 24.55 19.26
N LYS A 368 4.76 25.39 19.51
CA LYS A 368 4.82 26.36 20.60
C LYS A 368 4.77 25.61 21.93
N PRO A 369 5.53 26.01 22.95
CA PRO A 369 5.59 25.30 24.23
C PRO A 369 4.22 25.02 24.87
N ASP A 370 3.27 25.94 24.71
CA ASP A 370 1.95 25.84 25.30
C ASP A 370 0.88 25.19 24.38
N ALA A 371 1.24 24.85 23.13
CA ALA A 371 0.28 24.41 22.13
C ALA A 371 -0.35 23.04 22.45
N CYS A 372 0.37 22.17 23.15
CA CYS A 372 -0.10 20.83 23.52
C CYS A 372 -0.15 20.61 25.05
N ALA A 373 -0.19 21.70 25.82
CA ALA A 373 -0.10 21.66 27.28
C ALA A 373 -1.47 21.46 27.99
N TYR A 374 -2.47 20.95 27.28
CA TYR A 374 -3.79 20.75 27.87
C TYR A 374 -3.78 19.67 28.95
N PRO A 375 -4.34 19.95 30.16
CA PRO A 375 -4.49 18.92 31.16
C PRO A 375 -5.27 17.71 30.62
N GLY A 376 -4.78 16.50 30.88
CA GLY A 376 -5.46 15.27 30.45
C GLY A 376 -5.17 14.81 29.01
N HIS A 377 -4.50 15.62 28.16
CA HIS A 377 -4.19 15.27 26.78
C HIS A 377 -2.77 14.74 26.55
N LYS A 378 -1.98 14.54 27.60
CA LYS A 378 -0.58 14.09 27.51
C LYS A 378 -0.39 12.71 26.83
N ARG A 379 -1.45 11.90 26.81
CA ARG A 379 -1.47 10.57 26.18
C ARG A 379 -1.85 10.61 24.69
N MET A 380 -2.29 11.75 24.18
CA MET A 380 -2.71 11.85 22.78
C MET A 380 -1.51 11.91 21.86
N THR A 381 -1.52 11.06 20.83
CA THR A 381 -0.58 11.21 19.72
C THR A 381 -0.92 12.44 18.88
N CYS A 382 0.05 12.99 18.16
CA CYS A 382 -0.14 14.20 17.37
C CYS A 382 -1.24 14.03 16.32
N GLU A 383 -1.24 12.90 15.63
CA GLU A 383 -2.23 12.55 14.61
C GLU A 383 -3.64 12.41 15.20
N SER A 384 -3.80 11.97 16.44
CA SER A 384 -5.13 11.87 17.10
C SER A 384 -5.82 13.23 17.20
N CYS A 385 -5.04 14.30 17.29
CA CYS A 385 -5.53 15.66 17.32
C CYS A 385 -5.53 16.33 15.94
N HIS A 386 -4.50 16.10 15.12
CA HIS A 386 -4.26 16.82 13.86
C HIS A 386 -4.81 16.16 12.61
N SER A 387 -5.19 14.87 12.63
CA SER A 387 -5.90 14.25 11.52
C SER A 387 -7.37 14.64 11.51
N THR A 388 -7.84 15.16 10.38
CA THR A 388 -9.19 15.74 10.30
C THR A 388 -10.23 14.78 9.77
N TRP A 389 -9.82 13.76 9.04
CA TRP A 389 -10.71 12.74 8.51
C TRP A 389 -9.97 11.41 8.32
N VAL A 390 -10.72 10.35 8.19
CA VAL A 390 -10.21 9.03 7.85
C VAL A 390 -11.25 8.29 7.00
N PRO A 391 -10.85 7.58 5.95
CA PRO A 391 -11.78 6.68 5.25
C PRO A 391 -12.07 5.49 6.15
N GLN A 392 -13.34 5.33 6.50
CA GLN A 392 -13.86 4.21 7.28
C GLN A 392 -14.52 3.22 6.34
N CYS A 393 -13.94 2.03 6.20
CA CYS A 393 -14.47 0.94 5.37
C CYS A 393 -15.12 -0.09 6.29
N TYR A 394 -16.44 -0.20 6.21
CA TYR A 394 -17.24 -1.02 7.10
C TYR A 394 -17.77 -2.27 6.42
N GLY A 395 -17.70 -3.40 7.11
CA GLY A 395 -18.35 -4.66 6.81
C GLY A 395 -17.98 -5.27 5.45
N CYS A 396 -17.04 -6.18 5.42
CA CYS A 396 -16.73 -6.98 4.24
C CYS A 396 -17.54 -8.25 4.26
N HIS A 397 -18.54 -8.35 3.37
CA HIS A 397 -19.20 -9.61 3.08
C HIS A 397 -18.35 -10.38 2.08
N VAL A 398 -17.74 -11.45 2.53
CA VAL A 398 -16.89 -12.28 1.68
C VAL A 398 -17.49 -13.67 1.54
N LYS A 399 -17.63 -14.11 0.30
CA LYS A 399 -18.20 -15.42 -0.03
C LYS A 399 -17.14 -16.25 -0.77
N ARG A 400 -16.88 -17.45 -0.25
CA ARG A 400 -16.07 -18.44 -0.97
C ARG A 400 -16.99 -19.47 -1.63
N ASP A 401 -16.88 -19.57 -2.95
CA ASP A 401 -17.61 -20.57 -3.73
C ASP A 401 -16.66 -21.66 -4.22
N ALA A 402 -16.79 -22.87 -3.72
CA ALA A 402 -15.90 -23.98 -4.04
C ALA A 402 -16.13 -24.56 -5.45
N ARG A 403 -17.15 -24.12 -6.17
CA ARG A 403 -17.46 -24.60 -7.53
C ARG A 403 -16.64 -23.91 -8.61
N GLU A 404 -16.08 -22.75 -8.30
CA GLU A 404 -15.39 -21.87 -9.25
C GLU A 404 -13.89 -21.77 -8.94
N THR A 405 -13.11 -21.27 -9.87
CA THR A 405 -11.68 -20.98 -9.67
C THR A 405 -11.44 -19.49 -9.55
N HIS A 406 -10.32 -19.12 -8.93
CA HIS A 406 -9.87 -17.75 -8.79
C HIS A 406 -8.34 -17.69 -8.92
N LEU A 407 -7.84 -16.61 -9.49
CA LEU A 407 -6.41 -16.37 -9.63
C LEU A 407 -5.73 -16.32 -8.26
N ASP A 408 -4.85 -17.27 -7.98
CA ASP A 408 -3.89 -17.20 -6.90
C ASP A 408 -2.82 -16.15 -7.27
N LYS A 409 -2.82 -15.03 -6.55
CA LYS A 409 -1.95 -13.88 -6.86
C LYS A 409 -0.49 -14.09 -6.44
N LEU A 410 -0.17 -15.19 -5.76
CA LEU A 410 1.22 -15.59 -5.45
C LEU A 410 1.82 -16.42 -6.61
N THR A 411 1.11 -17.45 -7.06
CA THR A 411 1.59 -18.36 -8.12
C THR A 411 1.22 -17.86 -9.50
N LEU A 412 0.21 -17.03 -9.64
CA LEU A 412 -0.41 -16.56 -10.87
C LEU A 412 -1.12 -17.69 -11.64
N GLU A 413 -1.61 -18.69 -10.91
CA GLU A 413 -2.36 -19.84 -11.42
C GLU A 413 -3.80 -19.78 -10.94
N GLU A 414 -4.73 -20.30 -11.76
CA GLU A 414 -6.11 -20.49 -11.33
C GLU A 414 -6.22 -21.67 -10.35
N THR A 415 -6.77 -21.41 -9.19
CA THR A 415 -6.96 -22.41 -8.14
C THR A 415 -8.41 -22.47 -7.67
N GLU A 416 -8.85 -23.60 -7.10
CA GLU A 416 -10.20 -23.82 -6.63
C GLU A 416 -10.63 -22.80 -5.57
N GLY A 417 -11.89 -22.37 -5.62
CA GLY A 417 -12.52 -21.47 -4.68
C GLY A 417 -12.50 -20.02 -5.13
N TRP A 418 -13.60 -19.56 -5.69
CA TRP A 418 -13.83 -18.15 -6.01
C TRP A 418 -14.15 -17.37 -4.73
N TRP A 419 -13.42 -16.27 -4.51
CA TRP A 419 -13.75 -15.31 -3.45
C TRP A 419 -14.41 -14.08 -4.07
N GLU A 420 -15.61 -13.80 -3.62
CA GLU A 420 -16.33 -12.57 -3.90
C GLU A 420 -16.26 -11.65 -2.69
N GLU A 421 -15.90 -10.38 -2.89
CA GLU A 421 -15.80 -9.36 -1.85
C GLU A 421 -16.84 -8.27 -2.11
N GLY A 422 -17.73 -8.07 -1.15
CA GLY A 422 -18.65 -6.95 -1.11
C GLY A 422 -18.48 -6.18 0.19
N ARG A 423 -18.35 -4.84 0.09
CA ARG A 423 -18.29 -3.95 1.26
C ARG A 423 -19.67 -3.42 1.57
N SER A 424 -19.97 -3.20 2.86
CA SER A 424 -21.22 -2.57 3.24
C SER A 424 -21.21 -1.09 2.86
N TYR A 425 -20.16 -0.36 3.23
CA TYR A 425 -19.99 1.04 2.86
C TYR A 425 -18.60 1.59 3.20
N ILE A 426 -18.18 2.63 2.50
CA ILE A 426 -17.05 3.49 2.86
C ILE A 426 -17.59 4.88 3.21
N ARG A 427 -17.10 5.46 4.31
CA ARG A 427 -17.49 6.80 4.75
C ARG A 427 -16.29 7.71 4.97
N TYR A 428 -16.49 8.98 4.65
CA TYR A 428 -15.62 10.07 5.03
C TYR A 428 -16.01 10.54 6.44
N GLU A 429 -15.16 10.28 7.43
CA GLU A 429 -15.53 10.49 8.81
C GLU A 429 -14.40 11.10 9.65
N LYS A 430 -14.76 11.67 10.80
CA LYS A 430 -13.79 12.06 11.83
C LYS A 430 -13.16 10.81 12.44
N PRO A 431 -11.84 10.84 12.75
CA PRO A 431 -11.17 9.68 13.32
C PRO A 431 -11.77 9.23 14.64
N MET A 432 -12.02 7.93 14.77
CA MET A 432 -12.29 7.26 16.04
C MET A 432 -10.99 7.14 16.83
N LEU A 433 -11.07 7.27 18.15
CA LEU A 433 -9.93 7.17 19.06
C LEU A 433 -10.05 5.92 19.93
N ALA A 434 -8.88 5.37 20.28
CA ALA A 434 -8.73 4.23 21.16
C ALA A 434 -7.44 4.35 21.96
N VAL A 435 -7.14 3.36 22.77
CA VAL A 435 -5.93 3.30 23.60
C VAL A 435 -5.01 2.20 23.05
N TRP A 436 -3.73 2.53 22.87
CA TRP A 436 -2.67 1.57 22.57
C TRP A 436 -1.56 1.73 23.62
N GLY A 437 -1.42 0.74 24.50
CA GLY A 437 -0.57 0.90 25.68
C GLY A 437 -0.99 2.09 26.53
N GLU A 438 -0.13 3.09 26.61
CA GLU A 438 -0.41 4.35 27.31
C GLU A 438 -0.91 5.48 26.39
N GLU A 439 -0.86 5.31 25.08
CA GLU A 439 -1.18 6.37 24.12
C GLU A 439 -2.64 6.32 23.66
N ILE A 440 -3.17 7.48 23.28
CA ILE A 440 -4.46 7.60 22.60
C ILE A 440 -4.17 7.77 21.12
N VAL A 441 -4.64 6.80 20.34
CA VAL A 441 -4.37 6.65 18.92
C VAL A 441 -5.65 6.69 18.09
N ILE A 442 -5.51 6.90 16.78
CA ILE A 442 -6.60 6.73 15.82
C ILE A 442 -6.78 5.24 15.52
N VAL A 443 -8.04 4.81 15.49
CA VAL A 443 -8.41 3.49 14.98
C VAL A 443 -9.45 3.61 13.88
N THR A 444 -9.46 2.61 13.02
CA THR A 444 -10.40 2.46 11.90
C THR A 444 -10.78 0.98 11.80
N PRO A 445 -11.90 0.60 11.19
CA PRO A 445 -12.16 -0.80 10.88
C PRO A 445 -10.96 -1.43 10.19
N GLY A 446 -10.45 -2.49 10.78
CA GLY A 446 -9.40 -3.33 10.22
C GLY A 446 -9.98 -4.31 9.20
N CYS A 447 -10.03 -5.60 9.54
CA CYS A 447 -10.88 -6.56 8.84
C CYS A 447 -12.19 -6.71 9.63
N GLN A 448 -13.31 -6.39 8.99
CA GLN A 448 -14.65 -6.65 9.50
C GLN A 448 -15.31 -7.67 8.55
N ASP A 449 -14.87 -8.91 8.65
CA ASP A 449 -15.24 -9.97 7.72
C ASP A 449 -16.53 -10.67 8.17
N VAL A 450 -17.51 -10.75 7.27
CA VAL A 450 -18.68 -11.61 7.34
C VAL A 450 -18.49 -12.69 6.27
N VAL A 451 -18.01 -13.86 6.70
CA VAL A 451 -17.58 -14.93 5.79
C VAL A 451 -18.70 -15.91 5.57
N THR A 452 -18.99 -16.24 4.31
CA THR A 452 -19.92 -17.30 3.89
C THR A 452 -19.17 -18.32 3.04
N LEU A 453 -19.31 -19.59 3.35
CA LEU A 453 -18.70 -20.70 2.63
C LEU A 453 -19.77 -21.49 1.88
N VAL A 454 -19.55 -21.67 0.57
CA VAL A 454 -20.41 -22.48 -0.31
C VAL A 454 -19.62 -23.68 -0.78
N ASP A 455 -20.18 -24.87 -0.62
CA ASP A 455 -19.57 -26.14 -1.01
C ASP A 455 -19.68 -26.43 -2.52
N LYS A 456 -19.17 -27.60 -2.94
CA LYS A 456 -19.20 -28.04 -4.34
C LYS A 456 -20.61 -28.35 -4.84
N GLU A 457 -21.57 -28.58 -3.95
CA GLU A 457 -22.98 -28.80 -4.23
C GLU A 457 -23.77 -27.48 -4.33
N GLY A 458 -23.11 -26.33 -4.05
CA GLY A 458 -23.70 -25.00 -4.09
C GLY A 458 -24.53 -24.65 -2.83
N LYS A 459 -24.37 -25.40 -1.75
CA LYS A 459 -25.00 -25.14 -0.47
C LYS A 459 -24.11 -24.36 0.45
N VAL A 460 -24.68 -23.51 1.31
CA VAL A 460 -23.95 -22.87 2.39
C VAL A 460 -23.52 -23.94 3.39
N SER A 461 -22.21 -24.17 3.47
CA SER A 461 -21.58 -25.17 4.33
C SER A 461 -21.10 -24.62 5.66
N GLY A 462 -21.00 -23.28 5.78
CA GLY A 462 -20.57 -22.62 7.00
C GLY A 462 -20.41 -21.12 6.83
N GLY A 463 -19.98 -20.47 7.90
CA GLY A 463 -19.66 -19.05 7.91
C GLY A 463 -19.23 -18.62 9.31
N PHE A 464 -18.61 -17.46 9.39
CA PHE A 464 -18.20 -16.82 10.65
C PHE A 464 -18.04 -15.32 10.47
N ASN A 465 -17.99 -14.61 11.59
CA ASN A 465 -17.71 -13.17 11.60
C ASN A 465 -16.45 -12.89 12.39
N ARG A 466 -15.68 -11.93 11.91
CA ARG A 466 -14.49 -11.41 12.63
C ARG A 466 -14.42 -9.91 12.45
N PHE A 467 -14.55 -9.18 13.55
CA PHE A 467 -14.55 -7.72 13.55
C PHE A 467 -13.38 -7.19 14.34
N THR A 468 -12.54 -6.40 13.67
CA THR A 468 -11.35 -5.78 14.27
C THR A 468 -11.29 -4.28 14.01
N MET A 469 -10.71 -3.56 14.98
CA MET A 469 -10.30 -2.17 14.86
C MET A 469 -8.78 -2.09 14.81
N ALA A 470 -8.24 -1.42 13.80
CA ALA A 470 -6.80 -1.29 13.58
C ALA A 470 -6.33 0.14 13.82
N SER A 471 -5.21 0.30 14.51
CA SER A 471 -4.55 1.60 14.61
C SER A 471 -3.97 2.01 13.25
N ILE A 472 -4.07 3.29 12.93
CA ILE A 472 -3.63 3.86 11.65
C ILE A 472 -3.22 5.32 11.82
N ASN A 473 -2.19 5.76 11.08
CA ASN A 473 -2.01 7.16 10.74
C ASN A 473 -2.69 7.42 9.38
N PRO A 474 -3.77 8.20 9.31
CA PRO A 474 -4.56 8.36 8.09
C PRO A 474 -3.92 9.26 7.03
N HIS A 475 -2.82 9.94 7.31
CA HIS A 475 -2.18 10.91 6.42
C HIS A 475 -3.14 12.03 5.95
N THR A 476 -3.85 12.62 6.90
CA THR A 476 -4.82 13.71 6.68
C THR A 476 -4.57 14.87 7.64
N THR A 477 -3.30 15.09 7.93
CA THR A 477 -2.85 16.08 8.91
C THR A 477 -3.19 17.50 8.46
N GLN A 478 -3.70 18.31 9.39
CA GLN A 478 -3.96 19.74 9.19
C GLN A 478 -3.28 20.58 10.26
N THR A 479 -3.06 21.85 9.95
CA THR A 479 -2.42 22.80 10.89
C THR A 479 -3.26 23.05 12.14
N LYS A 480 -4.58 22.97 12.03
CA LYS A 480 -5.50 23.09 13.16
C LYS A 480 -5.82 21.70 13.68
N GLY A 481 -5.70 21.53 14.99
CA GLY A 481 -6.21 20.34 15.67
C GLY A 481 -7.73 20.27 15.66
N ARG A 482 -8.25 19.11 16.00
CA ARG A 482 -9.69 18.86 16.19
C ARG A 482 -10.24 19.74 17.30
N THR A 483 -11.52 20.11 17.21
CA THR A 483 -12.19 20.88 18.24
C THR A 483 -12.52 20.02 19.47
N CYS A 484 -12.78 20.67 20.59
CA CYS A 484 -13.18 19.96 21.81
C CYS A 484 -14.46 19.15 21.59
N GLU A 485 -15.43 19.73 20.87
CA GLU A 485 -16.71 19.09 20.57
C GLU A 485 -16.56 17.85 19.69
N GLU A 486 -15.63 17.88 18.73
CA GLU A 486 -15.37 16.72 17.84
C GLU A 486 -14.87 15.49 18.59
N CYS A 487 -14.37 15.64 19.81
CA CYS A 487 -13.94 14.53 20.65
C CYS A 487 -14.87 14.32 21.85
N HIS A 488 -15.15 15.38 22.62
CA HIS A 488 -15.85 15.27 23.89
C HIS A 488 -17.38 15.25 23.77
N ALA A 489 -17.94 15.66 22.62
CA ALA A 489 -19.38 15.62 22.35
C ALA A 489 -19.74 14.63 21.22
N SER A 490 -18.79 13.79 20.79
CA SER A 490 -18.98 12.82 19.70
C SER A 490 -18.91 11.39 20.24
N PRO A 491 -20.03 10.66 20.34
CA PRO A 491 -20.03 9.25 20.72
C PRO A 491 -19.19 8.40 19.79
N LYS A 492 -19.24 8.69 18.50
CA LYS A 492 -18.49 7.96 17.47
C LYS A 492 -16.99 8.09 17.65
N THR A 493 -16.50 9.27 17.99
CA THR A 493 -15.07 9.49 18.23
C THR A 493 -14.53 8.63 19.37
N VAL A 494 -15.34 8.39 20.40
CA VAL A 494 -14.92 7.56 21.56
C VAL A 494 -15.27 6.08 21.41
N GLY A 495 -15.76 5.67 20.24
CA GLY A 495 -15.97 4.26 19.91
C GLY A 495 -17.35 3.70 20.24
N LEU A 496 -18.30 4.56 20.66
CA LEU A 496 -19.68 4.12 20.92
C LEU A 496 -20.50 3.90 19.64
N GLY A 497 -20.02 4.41 18.47
CA GLY A 497 -20.77 4.44 17.23
C GLY A 497 -21.61 5.70 17.05
N GLU A 498 -22.32 5.78 15.92
CA GLU A 498 -23.25 6.87 15.63
C GLU A 498 -24.50 6.74 16.50
N GLY A 499 -24.83 7.78 17.24
CA GLY A 499 -25.96 7.73 18.15
C GLY A 499 -26.03 8.92 19.10
N THR A 500 -26.94 8.81 20.08
CA THR A 500 -27.18 9.85 21.08
C THR A 500 -26.79 9.34 22.46
N VAL A 501 -25.98 10.12 23.16
CA VAL A 501 -25.67 9.91 24.58
C VAL A 501 -26.62 10.75 25.42
N SER A 502 -27.28 10.12 26.36
CA SER A 502 -28.13 10.78 27.37
C SER A 502 -27.66 10.43 28.80
N LYS A 503 -28.09 11.24 29.76
CA LYS A 503 -27.95 10.94 31.19
C LYS A 503 -29.35 10.90 31.81
N GLU A 504 -29.79 9.71 32.20
CA GLU A 504 -31.11 9.46 32.77
C GLU A 504 -30.93 8.83 34.15
N ASP A 505 -31.61 9.37 35.17
CA ASP A 505 -31.49 8.90 36.55
C ASP A 505 -30.04 8.81 37.06
N GLY A 506 -29.20 9.77 36.65
CA GLY A 506 -27.77 9.79 37.00
C GLY A 506 -26.90 8.81 36.20
N GLN A 507 -27.47 7.95 35.36
CA GLN A 507 -26.76 6.95 34.57
C GLN A 507 -26.58 7.41 33.11
N TRP A 508 -25.42 7.14 32.55
CA TRP A 508 -25.15 7.36 31.14
C TRP A 508 -25.77 6.26 30.29
N ARG A 509 -26.48 6.66 29.24
CA ARG A 509 -27.07 5.75 28.26
C ARG A 509 -26.63 6.15 26.85
N PHE A 510 -26.51 5.19 25.99
CA PHE A 510 -26.24 5.37 24.56
C PHE A 510 -27.34 4.71 23.74
N ALA A 511 -27.95 5.47 22.84
CA ALA A 511 -28.92 4.98 21.86
C ALA A 511 -28.27 5.01 20.47
N PRO A 512 -27.89 3.86 19.89
CA PRO A 512 -27.27 3.79 18.56
C PRO A 512 -28.30 4.12 17.46
N VAL A 513 -27.82 4.71 16.37
CA VAL A 513 -28.61 4.90 15.13
C VAL A 513 -28.66 3.60 14.34
N ASP A 514 -27.51 2.94 14.20
CA ASP A 514 -27.40 1.65 13.52
C ASP A 514 -27.63 0.50 14.52
N GLN A 515 -28.56 -0.40 14.19
CA GLN A 515 -28.87 -1.56 15.03
C GLN A 515 -27.82 -2.67 14.89
N GLY A 516 -26.89 -2.55 13.93
CA GLY A 516 -25.80 -3.50 13.73
C GLY A 516 -26.18 -4.71 12.89
N ILE A 517 -25.20 -5.61 12.79
CA ILE A 517 -25.30 -6.87 12.07
C ILE A 517 -25.35 -8.02 13.09
N ASP A 518 -26.26 -8.95 12.88
CA ASP A 518 -26.30 -10.18 13.66
C ASP A 518 -25.10 -11.05 13.30
N THR A 519 -24.27 -11.33 14.28
CA THR A 519 -23.12 -12.23 14.10
C THR A 519 -23.57 -13.69 14.12
N VAL A 520 -22.75 -14.57 13.54
CA VAL A 520 -22.97 -16.01 13.56
C VAL A 520 -23.01 -16.55 15.01
N GLU A 521 -22.34 -15.87 15.93
CA GLU A 521 -22.35 -16.17 17.37
C GLU A 521 -23.61 -15.66 18.11
N GLY A 522 -24.56 -15.07 17.38
CA GLY A 522 -25.83 -14.59 17.95
C GLY A 522 -25.74 -13.25 18.70
N ARG A 523 -24.72 -12.45 18.42
CA ARG A 523 -24.62 -11.07 18.93
C ARG A 523 -24.97 -10.09 17.82
N THR A 524 -25.60 -8.99 18.18
CA THR A 524 -25.78 -7.85 17.27
C THR A 524 -24.68 -6.82 17.54
N VAL A 525 -23.84 -6.53 16.55
CA VAL A 525 -22.71 -5.60 16.65
C VAL A 525 -22.83 -4.52 15.59
N GLY A 526 -22.85 -3.25 16.02
CA GLY A 526 -22.72 -2.13 15.12
C GLY A 526 -21.33 -2.09 14.48
N LEU A 527 -21.28 -1.95 13.15
CA LEU A 527 -19.99 -1.96 12.43
C LEU A 527 -19.09 -0.78 12.83
N ASP A 528 -19.68 0.34 13.23
CA ASP A 528 -18.99 1.54 13.70
C ASP A 528 -18.86 1.60 15.24
N THR A 529 -19.23 0.54 15.95
CA THR A 529 -19.21 0.46 17.41
C THR A 529 -18.02 -0.38 17.88
N TYR A 530 -17.12 0.21 18.67
CA TYR A 530 -15.97 -0.48 19.23
C TYR A 530 -16.20 -0.89 20.69
N VAL A 531 -17.06 -0.17 21.42
CA VAL A 531 -17.24 -0.31 22.86
C VAL A 531 -18.67 -0.01 23.30
N THR A 532 -19.13 -0.67 24.37
CA THR A 532 -20.35 -0.30 25.07
C THR A 532 -20.13 0.90 26.00
N MET A 533 -21.21 1.50 26.51
CA MET A 533 -21.12 2.61 27.46
C MET A 533 -20.43 2.22 28.78
N ASP A 534 -20.46 0.95 29.14
CA ASP A 534 -19.79 0.41 30.34
C ASP A 534 -18.33 0.02 30.09
N GLY A 535 -17.84 0.15 28.85
CA GLY A 535 -16.46 -0.11 28.49
C GLY A 535 -16.17 -1.54 28.08
N GLU A 536 -17.20 -2.35 27.78
CA GLU A 536 -17.03 -3.68 27.21
C GLU A 536 -16.68 -3.55 25.72
N ALA A 537 -15.59 -4.18 25.29
CA ALA A 537 -15.18 -4.20 23.89
C ALA A 537 -16.15 -5.08 23.05
N LEU A 538 -16.65 -4.52 21.95
CA LEU A 538 -17.54 -5.21 21.02
C LEU A 538 -16.79 -5.79 19.83
N GLN A 539 -15.61 -5.26 19.54
CA GLN A 539 -14.71 -5.72 18.48
C GLN A 539 -13.29 -5.88 19.03
N HIS A 540 -12.47 -6.65 18.35
CA HIS A 540 -11.07 -6.86 18.75
C HIS A 540 -10.17 -5.71 18.27
N GLY A 541 -9.12 -5.41 19.03
CA GLY A 541 -8.01 -4.58 18.55
C GLY A 541 -7.09 -5.41 17.65
N SER A 542 -6.56 -4.83 16.58
CA SER A 542 -5.63 -5.50 15.65
C SER A 542 -4.25 -5.80 16.27
N ARG A 543 -4.01 -5.34 17.48
CA ARG A 543 -2.84 -5.65 18.33
C ARG A 543 -3.32 -5.92 19.74
N PRO A 544 -2.58 -6.74 20.53
CA PRO A 544 -3.01 -7.10 21.88
C PRO A 544 -3.24 -5.93 22.82
N GLU A 545 -2.42 -4.88 22.68
CA GLU A 545 -2.51 -3.69 23.55
C GLU A 545 -3.48 -2.62 23.02
N VAL A 546 -4.06 -2.81 21.84
CA VAL A 546 -5.06 -1.87 21.29
C VAL A 546 -6.44 -2.22 21.85
N ARG A 547 -7.00 -1.31 22.62
CA ARG A 547 -8.29 -1.46 23.27
C ARG A 547 -9.15 -0.20 23.12
N PRO A 548 -10.48 -0.32 23.19
CA PRO A 548 -11.34 0.86 23.35
C PRO A 548 -11.11 1.54 24.69
N PHE A 549 -11.70 2.71 24.87
CA PHE A 549 -11.80 3.36 26.17
C PHE A 549 -12.63 2.48 27.14
N ASN A 550 -12.19 2.39 28.37
CA ASN A 550 -13.00 1.76 29.42
C ASN A 550 -14.12 2.70 29.90
N GLY A 551 -15.09 2.18 30.68
CA GLY A 551 -16.26 2.93 31.11
C GLY A 551 -15.93 4.20 31.91
N GLU A 552 -14.87 4.22 32.71
CA GLU A 552 -14.43 5.41 33.45
C GLU A 552 -13.77 6.46 32.53
N GLU A 553 -12.99 6.02 31.55
CA GLU A 553 -12.42 6.89 30.52
C GLU A 553 -13.54 7.53 29.68
N LEU A 554 -14.53 6.75 29.23
CA LEU A 554 -15.70 7.23 28.47
C LEU A 554 -16.49 8.29 29.27
N LYS A 555 -16.87 7.98 30.49
CA LYS A 555 -17.62 8.90 31.36
C LYS A 555 -16.85 10.20 31.59
N ARG A 556 -15.54 10.13 31.80
CA ARG A 556 -14.68 11.29 31.97
C ARG A 556 -14.60 12.14 30.70
N ILE A 557 -14.43 11.53 29.53
CA ILE A 557 -14.36 12.23 28.25
C ILE A 557 -15.70 12.92 27.94
N LEU A 558 -16.82 12.19 28.04
CA LEU A 558 -18.15 12.70 27.72
C LEU A 558 -18.62 13.76 28.70
N ARG A 559 -18.19 13.69 29.98
CA ARG A 559 -18.50 14.74 30.96
C ARG A 559 -17.95 16.10 30.55
N ILE A 560 -16.76 16.16 29.96
CA ILE A 560 -16.20 17.40 29.42
C ILE A 560 -17.10 17.96 28.31
N GLY A 561 -17.73 17.13 27.51
CA GLY A 561 -18.71 17.52 26.50
C GLY A 561 -19.87 18.32 27.09
N LEU A 562 -20.35 17.99 28.31
CA LEU A 562 -21.35 18.77 29.02
C LEU A 562 -20.82 20.14 29.46
N CYS A 563 -19.55 20.22 29.87
CA CYS A 563 -18.93 21.48 30.27
C CYS A 563 -18.81 22.47 29.10
N LEU A 564 -18.58 21.96 27.86
CA LEU A 564 -18.43 22.78 26.67
C LEU A 564 -19.64 23.62 26.30
N GLN A 565 -20.82 23.30 26.82
CA GLN A 565 -22.02 24.09 26.62
C GLN A 565 -21.91 25.50 27.26
N CYS A 566 -21.14 25.63 28.34
CA CYS A 566 -20.94 26.87 29.08
C CYS A 566 -19.48 27.38 28.98
N HIS A 567 -18.50 26.48 28.99
CA HIS A 567 -17.08 26.80 29.04
C HIS A 567 -16.45 26.55 27.64
N LYS A 568 -16.57 27.55 26.77
CA LYS A 568 -16.10 27.42 25.37
C LYS A 568 -14.63 27.74 25.16
N ASP A 569 -13.99 28.44 26.08
CA ASP A 569 -12.55 28.74 26.02
C ASP A 569 -11.78 27.69 26.80
N ILE A 570 -10.88 27.01 26.12
CA ILE A 570 -10.01 25.98 26.71
C ILE A 570 -9.13 26.49 27.84
N ARG A 571 -8.87 27.80 27.88
CA ARG A 571 -8.15 28.48 28.96
C ARG A 571 -9.02 28.75 30.18
N ASP A 572 -10.31 28.40 30.11
CA ASP A 572 -11.22 28.57 31.26
C ASP A 572 -10.66 27.82 32.47
N PRO A 573 -10.61 28.49 33.66
CA PRO A 573 -10.14 27.85 34.88
C PRO A 573 -10.88 26.55 35.22
N ALA A 574 -12.13 26.38 34.78
CA ALA A 574 -12.89 25.15 34.96
C ALA A 574 -12.20 23.91 34.41
N TYR A 575 -11.41 24.04 33.33
CA TYR A 575 -10.66 22.91 32.75
C TYR A 575 -9.33 22.66 33.45
N ARG A 576 -8.69 23.73 33.97
CA ARG A 576 -7.40 23.63 34.66
C ARG A 576 -7.57 23.15 36.10
N ASP A 577 -8.59 23.65 36.77
CA ASP A 577 -8.83 23.43 38.21
C ASP A 577 -9.99 22.44 38.44
N TYR A 578 -10.26 21.57 37.42
CA TYR A 578 -11.35 20.62 37.49
C TYR A 578 -11.17 19.62 38.63
N ASP A 579 -12.11 19.68 39.58
CA ASP A 579 -12.24 18.70 40.66
C ASP A 579 -13.49 17.84 40.39
N PRO A 580 -13.35 16.53 40.11
CA PRO A 580 -14.49 15.66 39.88
C PRO A 580 -15.45 15.54 41.07
N LYS A 581 -15.00 15.96 42.26
CA LYS A 581 -15.80 15.97 43.48
C LYS A 581 -16.56 17.29 43.70
N ARG A 582 -16.28 18.33 42.90
CA ARG A 582 -17.01 19.60 42.95
C ARG A 582 -18.02 19.66 41.80
N PRO A 583 -19.33 19.53 42.08
CA PRO A 583 -20.32 19.69 41.02
C PRO A 583 -20.26 21.12 40.47
N CYS A 584 -20.44 21.25 39.15
CA CYS A 584 -20.58 22.57 38.54
C CYS A 584 -21.78 23.32 39.18
N PRO A 585 -21.63 24.58 39.64
CA PRO A 585 -22.72 25.31 40.30
C PRO A 585 -23.99 25.47 39.44
N LYS A 586 -23.86 25.38 38.11
CA LYS A 586 -24.99 25.41 37.16
C LYS A 586 -25.56 24.03 36.82
N TYR A 587 -24.87 22.96 37.14
CA TYR A 587 -25.33 21.59 37.01
C TYR A 587 -25.65 21.07 38.43
N GLN A 588 -26.68 21.56 39.00
CA GLN A 588 -27.34 20.85 40.11
C GLN A 588 -28.04 19.66 39.44
N GLU A 589 -27.61 18.47 39.77
CA GLU A 589 -28.31 17.25 39.33
C GLU A 589 -29.78 17.38 39.78
N PRO A 590 -30.75 17.14 38.85
CA PRO A 590 -32.13 17.07 39.24
C PRO A 590 -32.41 15.93 40.23
#